data_8178c2d17526d7e2a29b15c7a85f670e
#
_entry.id   8178c2d17526d7e2a29b15c7a85f670e
#
_cell.length_a   1.000
_cell.length_b   1.000
_cell.length_c   1.000
_cell.angle_alpha   90.00
_cell.angle_beta   90.00
_cell.angle_gamma   90.00
#
_symmetry.space_group_name_H-M   'P 1'
#
loop_
_entity.id
_entity.type
_entity.pdbx_description
1 polymer ?
#
loop_
_entity_poly.entity_id
_entity_poly.type
_entity_poly.pdbx_seq_one_letter_code
_entity_poly.pdbx_strand_id
1 'polypeptide(L)'
;GYTETIASSGKAAVTGNQGTLSIEAGRDITAEAAEISSAGNIAMKAGRDITMETAAVKKDTAVTWDGNNYRHDSAARDIGSSVTAKGSLTMQSERDISIKAADIRSEGMTAVKVGRNLTVENGKEIADLEEHYRHKERSLLSSTTTTTHDEVHAVKAQKSIIEGNTVSIEGGKDISLTGSAAASTKET
;
A
#
# COMPACT_ATOMS: atom_id res chain seq x y z
N GLY A 1 -5.99 26.91 -0.36
CA GLY A 1 -4.92 26.34 0.42
C GLY A 1 -4.48 25.00 -0.16
N TYR A 2 -3.25 24.62 0.05
CA TYR A 2 -2.68 23.32 -0.33
C TYR A 2 -2.01 22.72 0.90
N THR A 3 -2.33 21.48 1.21
CA THR A 3 -1.69 20.72 2.29
C THR A 3 -1.34 19.34 1.77
N GLU A 4 -0.09 18.92 1.96
CA GLU A 4 0.38 17.59 1.64
C GLU A 4 1.09 17.00 2.86
N THR A 5 0.71 15.79 3.24
CA THR A 5 1.41 15.01 4.27
C THR A 5 2.15 13.88 3.57
N ILE A 6 3.47 13.87 3.70
CA ILE A 6 4.34 12.84 3.13
C ILE A 6 4.74 11.88 4.24
N ALA A 7 4.53 10.59 4.03
CA ALA A 7 5.05 9.55 4.91
C ALA A 7 6.55 9.36 4.66
N SER A 8 7.36 9.23 5.70
CA SER A 8 8.75 8.80 5.57
C SER A 8 8.82 7.27 5.47
N SER A 9 9.59 6.75 4.52
CA SER A 9 9.83 5.31 4.41
C SER A 9 11.20 4.93 4.98
N GLY A 10 11.26 3.79 5.68
CA GLY A 10 12.51 3.15 6.06
C GLY A 10 13.09 2.36 4.89
N LYS A 11 14.41 2.29 4.79
CA LYS A 11 15.09 1.50 3.76
C LYS A 11 16.13 0.58 4.36
N ALA A 12 16.08 -0.72 4.00
CA ALA A 12 17.11 -1.71 4.26
C ALA A 12 17.55 -2.33 2.93
N ALA A 13 18.83 -2.22 2.57
CA ALA A 13 19.31 -2.70 1.28
C ALA A 13 20.66 -3.39 1.38
N VAL A 14 20.81 -4.50 0.65
CA VAL A 14 22.08 -5.19 0.40
C VAL A 14 22.36 -5.17 -1.09
N THR A 15 23.42 -4.47 -1.51
CA THR A 15 23.74 -4.23 -2.92
C THR A 15 24.87 -5.13 -3.45
N GLY A 16 25.57 -5.85 -2.58
CA GLY A 16 26.63 -6.79 -2.99
C GLY A 16 26.06 -7.99 -3.76
N ASN A 17 26.76 -8.42 -4.81
CA ASN A 17 26.37 -9.60 -5.59
C ASN A 17 26.25 -10.83 -4.67
N GLN A 18 25.07 -11.48 -4.69
CA GLN A 18 24.70 -12.66 -3.88
C GLN A 18 24.70 -12.44 -2.35
N GLY A 19 24.69 -11.19 -1.88
CA GLY A 19 24.54 -10.89 -0.47
C GLY A 19 23.17 -11.33 0.07
N THR A 20 23.13 -11.94 1.26
CA THR A 20 21.87 -12.25 1.95
C THR A 20 21.55 -11.15 2.94
N LEU A 21 20.34 -10.62 2.89
CA LEU A 21 19.79 -9.74 3.93
C LEU A 21 19.03 -10.60 4.94
N SER A 22 19.54 -10.70 6.17
CA SER A 22 18.84 -11.38 7.27
C SER A 22 18.30 -10.36 8.25
N ILE A 23 17.00 -10.45 8.54
CA ILE A 23 16.31 -9.65 9.54
C ILE A 23 15.71 -10.62 10.55
N GLU A 24 16.25 -10.62 11.76
CA GLU A 24 15.82 -11.54 12.81
C GLU A 24 15.40 -10.78 14.06
N ALA A 25 14.26 -11.15 14.62
CA ALA A 25 13.78 -10.61 15.88
C ALA A 25 13.29 -11.75 16.79
N GLY A 26 13.65 -11.68 18.08
CA GLY A 26 13.15 -12.62 19.07
C GLY A 26 11.65 -12.47 19.36
N ARG A 27 11.05 -11.37 18.94
CA ARG A 27 9.62 -11.11 19.06
C ARG A 27 9.05 -10.72 17.71
N ASP A 28 8.89 -9.45 17.43
CA ASP A 28 8.12 -8.94 16.32
C ASP A 28 9.00 -8.21 15.30
N ILE A 29 8.67 -8.34 14.03
CA ILE A 29 9.18 -7.52 12.94
C ILE A 29 8.02 -6.68 12.45
N THR A 30 8.19 -5.35 12.48
CA THR A 30 7.21 -4.41 11.93
C THR A 30 7.87 -3.60 10.83
N ALA A 31 7.22 -3.52 9.67
CA ALA A 31 7.62 -2.72 8.54
C ALA A 31 6.45 -1.82 8.12
N GLU A 32 6.62 -0.51 8.20
CA GLU A 32 5.63 0.49 7.79
C GLU A 32 6.18 1.24 6.58
N ALA A 33 5.51 1.14 5.44
CA ALA A 33 5.93 1.75 4.17
C ALA A 33 7.45 1.57 3.90
N ALA A 34 8.00 0.41 4.23
CA ALA A 34 9.44 0.16 4.17
C ALA A 34 9.87 -0.39 2.80
N GLU A 35 11.06 0.01 2.35
CA GLU A 35 11.74 -0.59 1.20
C GLU A 35 12.84 -1.54 1.68
N ILE A 36 12.68 -2.84 1.40
CA ILE A 36 13.63 -3.90 1.76
C ILE A 36 14.11 -4.55 0.47
N SER A 37 15.40 -4.49 0.19
CA SER A 37 15.94 -5.03 -1.07
C SER A 37 17.26 -5.77 -0.89
N SER A 38 17.47 -6.82 -1.68
CA SER A 38 18.71 -7.56 -1.72
C SER A 38 19.05 -8.00 -3.15
N ALA A 39 20.33 -7.85 -3.51
CA ALA A 39 20.86 -8.44 -4.74
C ALA A 39 21.02 -9.98 -4.67
N GLY A 40 20.81 -10.60 -3.53
CA GLY A 40 20.74 -12.03 -3.32
C GLY A 40 19.46 -12.40 -2.58
N ASN A 41 19.60 -13.18 -1.51
CA ASN A 41 18.44 -13.65 -0.74
C ASN A 41 17.97 -12.66 0.31
N ILE A 42 16.70 -12.78 0.71
CA ILE A 42 16.15 -12.14 1.90
C ILE A 42 15.61 -13.22 2.84
N ALA A 43 15.95 -13.12 4.11
CA ALA A 43 15.39 -13.94 5.17
C ALA A 43 14.83 -13.02 6.27
N MET A 44 13.58 -13.17 6.60
CA MET A 44 12.91 -12.47 7.70
C MET A 44 12.41 -13.53 8.70
N LYS A 45 12.83 -13.43 9.96
CA LYS A 45 12.44 -14.40 10.99
C LYS A 45 12.02 -13.68 12.28
N ALA A 46 10.79 -13.91 12.70
CA ALA A 46 10.27 -13.41 13.95
C ALA A 46 9.89 -14.54 14.91
N GLY A 47 10.24 -14.39 16.18
CA GLY A 47 9.81 -15.30 17.24
C GLY A 47 8.33 -15.16 17.61
N ARG A 48 7.64 -14.13 17.09
CA ARG A 48 6.20 -13.96 17.20
C ARG A 48 5.60 -13.57 15.87
N ASP A 49 5.49 -12.27 15.58
CA ASP A 49 4.67 -11.76 14.49
C ASP A 49 5.52 -10.99 13.47
N ILE A 50 5.15 -11.09 12.19
CA ILE A 50 5.65 -10.19 11.14
C ILE A 50 4.47 -9.36 10.67
N THR A 51 4.61 -8.03 10.76
CA THR A 51 3.56 -7.09 10.38
C THR A 51 4.10 -6.10 9.36
N MET A 52 3.46 -6.05 8.19
CA MET A 52 3.72 -5.05 7.16
C MET A 52 2.50 -4.13 7.06
N GLU A 53 2.68 -2.90 7.53
CA GLU A 53 1.63 -1.89 7.55
C GLU A 53 1.85 -0.80 6.52
N THR A 54 0.82 0.03 6.34
CA THR A 54 0.83 1.15 5.42
C THR A 54 1.02 2.45 6.17
N ALA A 55 1.78 3.37 5.58
CA ALA A 55 1.72 4.77 5.94
C ALA A 55 0.71 5.49 5.04
N ALA A 56 -0.08 6.39 5.61
CA ALA A 56 -1.04 7.16 4.84
C ALA A 56 -0.43 8.47 4.34
N VAL A 57 -0.53 8.72 3.05
CA VAL A 57 -0.24 10.04 2.45
C VAL A 57 -1.56 10.73 2.16
N LYS A 58 -1.67 11.97 2.61
CA LYS A 58 -2.86 12.81 2.38
C LYS A 58 -2.46 14.06 1.61
N LYS A 59 -3.34 14.46 0.72
CA LYS A 59 -3.23 15.69 -0.06
C LYS A 59 -4.59 16.38 -0.06
N ASP A 60 -4.60 17.63 0.37
CA ASP A 60 -5.78 18.46 0.39
C ASP A 60 -5.51 19.76 -0.39
N THR A 61 -6.41 20.11 -1.29
CA THR A 61 -6.32 21.34 -2.08
C THR A 61 -7.67 22.02 -2.04
N ALA A 62 -7.70 23.24 -1.53
CA ALA A 62 -8.90 24.05 -1.52
C ALA A 62 -8.66 25.35 -2.29
N VAL A 63 -9.52 25.62 -3.27
CA VAL A 63 -9.54 26.85 -4.06
C VAL A 63 -10.90 27.50 -3.86
N THR A 64 -10.90 28.75 -3.46
CA THR A 64 -12.11 29.58 -3.31
C THR A 64 -11.95 30.80 -4.17
N TRP A 65 -12.84 31.00 -5.13
CA TRP A 65 -12.87 32.18 -5.99
C TRP A 65 -13.73 33.30 -5.37
N ASP A 66 -14.85 32.90 -4.75
CA ASP A 66 -15.71 33.75 -3.94
C ASP A 66 -16.57 32.91 -2.99
N GLY A 67 -17.47 33.52 -2.24
CA GLY A 67 -18.30 32.82 -1.24
C GLY A 67 -19.30 31.81 -1.82
N ASN A 68 -19.47 31.75 -3.15
CA ASN A 68 -20.39 30.84 -3.83
C ASN A 68 -19.67 29.94 -4.86
N ASN A 69 -18.34 30.13 -5.02
CA ASN A 69 -17.56 29.41 -6.02
C ASN A 69 -16.30 28.87 -5.35
N TYR A 70 -16.26 27.58 -5.15
CA TYR A 70 -15.13 26.89 -4.52
C TYR A 70 -14.96 25.48 -5.07
N ARG A 71 -13.77 24.97 -4.93
CA ARG A 71 -13.41 23.58 -5.21
C ARG A 71 -12.52 23.05 -4.09
N HIS A 72 -12.84 21.88 -3.59
CA HIS A 72 -12.07 21.14 -2.62
C HIS A 72 -11.76 19.75 -3.16
N ASP A 73 -10.47 19.47 -3.34
CA ASP A 73 -9.95 18.15 -3.71
C ASP A 73 -9.25 17.56 -2.50
N SER A 74 -9.61 16.37 -2.10
CA SER A 74 -8.92 15.61 -1.06
C SER A 74 -8.55 14.24 -1.59
N ALA A 75 -7.33 13.81 -1.32
CA ALA A 75 -6.87 12.49 -1.67
C ALA A 75 -6.10 11.86 -0.50
N ALA A 76 -6.38 10.60 -0.23
CA ALA A 76 -5.65 9.81 0.75
C ALA A 76 -5.24 8.48 0.11
N ARG A 77 -3.98 8.08 0.28
CA ARG A 77 -3.46 6.83 -0.25
C ARG A 77 -2.62 6.12 0.80
N ASP A 78 -2.87 4.81 0.95
CA ASP A 78 -2.01 3.91 1.69
C ASP A 78 -0.73 3.64 0.88
N ILE A 79 0.43 3.85 1.49
CA ILE A 79 1.72 3.42 0.95
C ILE A 79 2.14 2.19 1.72
N GLY A 80 2.24 1.06 1.02
CA GLY A 80 2.68 -0.20 1.59
C GLY A 80 4.20 -0.38 1.53
N SER A 81 4.65 -1.49 2.08
CA SER A 81 6.05 -1.90 2.03
C SER A 81 6.39 -2.62 0.72
N SER A 82 7.63 -2.49 0.28
CA SER A 82 8.19 -3.22 -0.87
C SER A 82 9.34 -4.11 -0.41
N VAL A 83 9.29 -5.40 -0.77
CA VAL A 83 10.34 -6.39 -0.47
C VAL A 83 10.78 -7.03 -1.78
N THR A 84 12.02 -6.81 -2.19
CA THR A 84 12.54 -7.30 -3.47
C THR A 84 13.85 -8.07 -3.28
N ALA A 85 13.86 -9.35 -3.64
CA ALA A 85 15.03 -10.20 -3.65
C ALA A 85 15.37 -10.67 -5.07
N LYS A 86 16.63 -10.52 -5.50
CA LYS A 86 17.10 -11.17 -6.75
C LYS A 86 17.34 -12.67 -6.58
N GLY A 87 17.51 -13.16 -5.38
CA GLY A 87 17.52 -14.56 -5.03
C GLY A 87 16.17 -15.01 -4.50
N SER A 88 16.20 -15.85 -3.48
CA SER A 88 15.01 -16.35 -2.79
C SER A 88 14.64 -15.44 -1.62
N LEU A 89 13.34 -15.41 -1.31
CA LEU A 89 12.79 -14.69 -0.17
C LEU A 89 12.13 -15.69 0.79
N THR A 90 12.47 -15.59 2.06
CA THR A 90 11.84 -16.40 3.11
C THR A 90 11.31 -15.49 4.21
N MET A 91 10.06 -15.67 4.58
CA MET A 91 9.43 -15.03 5.72
C MET A 91 8.94 -16.11 6.67
N GLN A 92 9.37 -16.07 7.92
CA GLN A 92 8.97 -17.03 8.93
C GLN A 92 8.57 -16.35 10.23
N SER A 93 7.40 -16.73 10.76
CA SER A 93 6.97 -16.33 12.11
C SER A 93 6.48 -17.55 12.89
N GLU A 94 6.62 -17.51 14.22
CA GLU A 94 6.08 -18.57 15.09
C GLU A 94 4.57 -18.38 15.35
N ARG A 95 4.02 -17.18 15.07
CA ARG A 95 2.61 -16.87 15.27
C ARG A 95 1.98 -16.38 13.99
N ASP A 96 1.85 -15.08 13.81
CA ASP A 96 1.04 -14.50 12.75
C ASP A 96 1.90 -13.69 11.76
N ILE A 97 1.48 -13.68 10.48
CA ILE A 97 2.00 -12.75 9.48
C ILE A 97 0.83 -11.94 8.96
N SER A 98 0.93 -10.61 9.07
CA SER A 98 -0.04 -9.66 8.54
C SER A 98 0.64 -8.76 7.49
N ILE A 99 0.07 -8.72 6.29
CA ILE A 99 0.61 -7.98 5.14
C ILE A 99 -0.51 -7.10 4.57
N LYS A 100 -0.27 -5.78 4.52
CA LYS A 100 -1.23 -4.83 3.95
C LYS A 100 -0.58 -3.98 2.88
N ALA A 101 -1.18 -3.94 1.69
CA ALA A 101 -0.73 -3.18 0.52
C ALA A 101 0.75 -3.37 0.18
N ALA A 102 1.34 -4.54 0.44
CA ALA A 102 2.76 -4.77 0.23
C ALA A 102 3.04 -5.44 -1.13
N ASP A 103 4.16 -5.06 -1.74
CA ASP A 103 4.70 -5.66 -2.96
C ASP A 103 5.92 -6.52 -2.61
N ILE A 104 5.74 -7.85 -2.62
CA ILE A 104 6.74 -8.83 -2.22
C ILE A 104 7.14 -9.64 -3.43
N ARG A 105 8.39 -9.51 -3.89
CA ARG A 105 8.89 -10.14 -5.11
C ARG A 105 10.25 -10.82 -4.91
N SER A 106 10.39 -11.99 -5.52
CA SER A 106 11.69 -12.64 -5.66
C SER A 106 11.88 -13.19 -7.08
N GLU A 107 13.12 -13.20 -7.56
CA GLU A 107 13.48 -13.90 -8.80
C GLU A 107 13.63 -15.43 -8.56
N GLY A 108 13.83 -15.84 -7.31
CA GLY A 108 13.88 -17.22 -6.86
C GLY A 108 12.57 -17.68 -6.22
N MET A 109 12.68 -18.51 -5.19
CA MET A 109 11.52 -18.98 -4.43
C MET A 109 11.09 -17.95 -3.39
N THR A 110 9.79 -17.64 -3.33
CA THR A 110 9.18 -16.94 -2.21
C THR A 110 8.52 -17.95 -1.28
N ALA A 111 9.02 -18.07 -0.05
CA ALA A 111 8.47 -18.96 0.97
C ALA A 111 7.93 -18.15 2.15
N VAL A 112 6.67 -18.35 2.47
CA VAL A 112 5.99 -17.73 3.64
C VAL A 112 5.57 -18.86 4.57
N LYS A 113 6.15 -18.91 5.77
CA LYS A 113 5.85 -19.91 6.78
C LYS A 113 5.37 -19.25 8.06
N VAL A 114 4.16 -19.59 8.46
CA VAL A 114 3.53 -18.99 9.62
C VAL A 114 2.99 -20.05 10.58
N GLY A 115 3.30 -19.89 11.87
CA GLY A 115 2.90 -20.86 12.91
C GLY A 115 1.41 -20.84 13.19
N ARG A 116 0.69 -19.76 12.91
CA ARG A 116 -0.76 -19.63 13.09
C ARG A 116 -1.46 -19.08 11.85
N ASN A 117 -1.63 -17.77 11.76
CA ASN A 117 -2.47 -17.16 10.74
C ASN A 117 -1.65 -16.29 9.78
N LEU A 118 -1.95 -16.42 8.49
CA LEU A 118 -1.51 -15.48 7.45
C LEU A 118 -2.70 -14.63 7.03
N THR A 119 -2.54 -13.32 7.11
CA THR A 119 -3.52 -12.36 6.61
C THR A 119 -2.85 -11.46 5.58
N VAL A 120 -3.37 -11.42 4.37
CA VAL A 120 -2.91 -10.54 3.30
C VAL A 120 -4.08 -9.70 2.81
N GLU A 121 -3.96 -8.38 2.97
CA GLU A 121 -5.02 -7.43 2.68
C GLU A 121 -4.57 -6.35 1.69
N ASN A 122 -5.53 -5.77 0.98
CA ASN A 122 -5.30 -4.59 0.17
C ASN A 122 -5.27 -3.31 1.04
N GLY A 123 -4.57 -2.29 0.56
CA GLY A 123 -4.72 -0.91 1.01
C GLY A 123 -5.81 -0.18 0.25
N LYS A 124 -5.95 1.11 0.53
CA LYS A 124 -6.97 1.97 -0.07
C LYS A 124 -6.33 3.23 -0.66
N GLU A 125 -6.90 3.68 -1.75
CA GLU A 125 -6.72 5.01 -2.30
C GLU A 125 -8.10 5.65 -2.38
N ILE A 126 -8.26 6.81 -1.75
CA ILE A 126 -9.52 7.54 -1.66
C ILE A 126 -9.29 8.89 -2.33
N ALA A 127 -10.20 9.28 -3.20
CA ALA A 127 -10.20 10.59 -3.82
C ALA A 127 -11.60 11.21 -3.71
N ASP A 128 -11.66 12.37 -3.11
CA ASP A 128 -12.87 13.14 -2.92
C ASP A 128 -12.74 14.48 -3.66
N LEU A 129 -13.77 14.84 -4.40
CA LEU A 129 -13.90 16.12 -5.06
C LEU A 129 -15.23 16.72 -4.65
N GLU A 130 -15.19 17.94 -4.16
CA GLU A 130 -16.35 18.76 -3.95
C GLU A 130 -16.18 20.07 -4.74
N GLU A 131 -17.13 20.37 -5.63
CA GLU A 131 -17.13 21.60 -6.42
C GLU A 131 -18.47 22.28 -6.31
N HIS A 132 -18.46 23.55 -5.99
CA HIS A 132 -19.63 24.40 -5.97
C HIS A 132 -19.38 25.60 -6.89
N TYR A 133 -20.24 25.73 -7.86
CA TYR A 133 -20.19 26.83 -8.84
C TYR A 133 -21.54 27.50 -8.96
N ARG A 134 -21.55 28.84 -8.86
CA ARG A 134 -22.73 29.67 -9.04
C ARG A 134 -22.45 30.76 -10.05
N HIS A 135 -23.13 30.70 -11.16
CA HIS A 135 -23.07 31.71 -12.22
C HIS A 135 -24.38 32.47 -12.35
N LYS A 136 -24.32 33.79 -12.50
CA LYS A 136 -25.47 34.62 -12.66
C LYS A 136 -25.36 35.43 -13.95
N GLU A 137 -26.24 35.13 -14.88
CA GLU A 137 -26.41 35.90 -16.11
C GLU A 137 -27.53 36.94 -15.95
N ARG A 138 -27.27 38.17 -16.41
CA ARG A 138 -28.26 39.26 -16.42
C ARG A 138 -28.45 39.78 -17.83
N SER A 139 -29.68 39.86 -18.25
CA SER A 139 -30.12 40.52 -19.46
C SER A 139 -31.04 41.71 -19.10
N LEU A 140 -31.32 42.56 -20.07
CA LEU A 140 -32.20 43.75 -19.86
C LEU A 140 -33.58 43.42 -19.30
N LEU A 141 -34.07 42.20 -19.50
CA LEU A 141 -35.43 41.78 -19.12
C LEU A 141 -35.45 40.48 -18.28
N SER A 142 -34.32 39.85 -18.01
CA SER A 142 -34.26 38.60 -17.26
C SER A 142 -32.95 38.46 -16.49
N SER A 143 -32.99 37.64 -15.43
CA SER A 143 -31.81 37.22 -14.69
C SER A 143 -31.91 35.72 -14.42
N THR A 144 -30.92 34.97 -14.89
CA THR A 144 -30.82 33.53 -14.66
C THR A 144 -29.66 33.27 -13.71
N THR A 145 -29.90 32.45 -12.71
CA THR A 145 -28.85 31.97 -11.81
C THR A 145 -28.73 30.46 -11.97
N THR A 146 -27.56 29.98 -12.36
CA THR A 146 -27.24 28.56 -12.44
C THR A 146 -26.35 28.22 -11.27
N THR A 147 -26.71 27.19 -10.51
CA THR A 147 -25.90 26.65 -9.41
C THR A 147 -25.62 25.20 -9.71
N THR A 148 -24.36 24.83 -9.69
CA THR A 148 -23.88 23.45 -9.83
C THR A 148 -23.19 23.07 -8.54
N HIS A 149 -23.49 21.88 -8.04
CA HIS A 149 -22.81 21.25 -6.92
C HIS A 149 -22.48 19.83 -7.34
N ASP A 150 -21.19 19.57 -7.47
CA ASP A 150 -20.68 18.27 -7.86
C ASP A 150 -19.87 17.68 -6.71
N GLU A 151 -20.18 16.45 -6.35
CA GLU A 151 -19.49 15.68 -5.32
C GLU A 151 -19.12 14.33 -5.90
N VAL A 152 -17.85 13.98 -5.84
CA VAL A 152 -17.33 12.70 -6.30
C VAL A 152 -16.56 12.05 -5.16
N HIS A 153 -16.93 10.83 -4.84
CA HIS A 153 -16.21 9.97 -3.90
C HIS A 153 -15.74 8.71 -4.63
N ALA A 154 -14.43 8.53 -4.73
CA ALA A 154 -13.83 7.39 -5.39
C ALA A 154 -12.92 6.62 -4.43
N VAL A 155 -13.14 5.31 -4.34
CA VAL A 155 -12.29 4.41 -3.55
C VAL A 155 -11.70 3.34 -4.47
N LYS A 156 -10.38 3.22 -4.45
CA LYS A 156 -9.63 2.23 -5.22
C LYS A 156 -8.81 1.34 -4.29
N ALA A 157 -8.84 0.04 -4.52
CA ALA A 157 -8.03 -0.91 -3.77
C ALA A 157 -6.58 -0.91 -4.27
N GLN A 158 -5.62 -0.84 -3.33
CA GLN A 158 -4.21 -1.06 -3.60
C GLN A 158 -3.86 -2.49 -3.21
N LYS A 159 -3.64 -3.35 -4.20
CA LYS A 159 -3.43 -4.79 -3.98
C LYS A 159 -2.11 -5.06 -3.26
N SER A 160 -2.11 -6.09 -2.41
CA SER A 160 -0.89 -6.77 -2.00
C SER A 160 -0.53 -7.84 -3.02
N ILE A 161 0.75 -7.99 -3.30
CA ILE A 161 1.27 -8.95 -4.28
C ILE A 161 2.39 -9.76 -3.61
N ILE A 162 2.33 -11.08 -3.78
CA ILE A 162 3.39 -12.01 -3.38
C ILE A 162 3.78 -12.80 -4.63
N GLU A 163 4.96 -12.54 -5.15
CA GLU A 163 5.46 -13.15 -6.39
C GLU A 163 6.81 -13.84 -6.18
N GLY A 164 7.05 -14.87 -6.96
CA GLY A 164 8.33 -15.56 -7.04
C GLY A 164 8.36 -16.54 -8.21
N ASN A 165 9.54 -17.03 -8.58
CA ASN A 165 9.65 -18.12 -9.53
C ASN A 165 8.83 -19.34 -9.06
N THR A 166 8.87 -19.60 -7.75
CA THR A 166 7.98 -20.53 -7.06
C THR A 166 7.47 -19.84 -5.79
N VAL A 167 6.18 -19.96 -5.50
CA VAL A 167 5.58 -19.42 -4.27
C VAL A 167 5.09 -20.58 -3.41
N SER A 168 5.58 -20.65 -2.17
CA SER A 168 5.12 -21.60 -1.15
C SER A 168 4.57 -20.84 0.04
N ILE A 169 3.35 -21.13 0.43
CA ILE A 169 2.70 -20.52 1.60
C ILE A 169 2.23 -21.64 2.51
N GLU A 170 2.76 -21.66 3.72
CA GLU A 170 2.42 -22.65 4.75
C GLU A 170 1.85 -21.93 5.98
N GLY A 171 0.61 -22.24 6.33
CA GLY A 171 -0.09 -21.73 7.51
C GLY A 171 -0.38 -22.82 8.52
N GLY A 172 -0.10 -22.55 9.80
CA GLY A 172 -0.43 -23.49 10.90
C GLY A 172 -1.93 -23.57 11.23
N LYS A 173 -2.71 -22.53 10.87
CA LYS A 173 -4.17 -22.45 11.04
C LYS A 173 -4.83 -21.86 9.80
N ASP A 174 -5.04 -20.54 9.77
CA ASP A 174 -5.81 -19.89 8.73
C ASP A 174 -4.92 -19.10 7.76
N ILE A 175 -5.28 -19.15 6.48
CA ILE A 175 -4.68 -18.31 5.42
C ILE A 175 -5.81 -17.51 4.78
N SER A 176 -5.73 -16.18 4.88
CA SER A 176 -6.69 -15.24 4.31
C SER A 176 -5.99 -14.30 3.33
N LEU A 177 -6.49 -14.25 2.09
CA LEU A 177 -6.05 -13.32 1.06
C LEU A 177 -7.24 -12.50 0.58
N THR A 178 -7.28 -11.22 0.94
CA THR A 178 -8.38 -10.32 0.58
C THR A 178 -7.88 -9.23 -0.36
N GLY A 179 -8.44 -9.15 -1.58
CA GLY A 179 -8.05 -8.17 -2.58
C GLY A 179 -6.57 -8.22 -2.98
N SER A 180 -5.94 -9.40 -2.87
CA SER A 180 -4.51 -9.64 -2.98
C SER A 180 -4.24 -10.75 -3.97
N ALA A 181 -2.98 -10.91 -4.40
CA ALA A 181 -2.56 -11.97 -5.30
C ALA A 181 -1.28 -12.64 -4.81
N ALA A 182 -1.23 -13.97 -4.95
CA ALA A 182 0.00 -14.75 -4.84
C ALA A 182 0.19 -15.49 -6.17
N ALA A 183 1.34 -15.32 -6.82
CA ALA A 183 1.58 -15.86 -8.16
C ALA A 183 2.99 -16.43 -8.31
N SER A 184 3.09 -17.55 -9.03
CA SER A 184 4.36 -18.08 -9.52
C SER A 184 4.61 -17.56 -10.94
N THR A 185 5.83 -17.11 -11.23
CA THR A 185 6.23 -16.65 -12.57
C THR A 185 6.86 -17.75 -13.42
N LYS A 186 7.07 -18.94 -12.86
CA LYS A 186 7.58 -20.08 -13.60
C LYS A 186 6.46 -20.66 -14.47
N GLU A 187 6.63 -20.59 -15.80
CA GLU A 187 5.86 -21.40 -16.72
C GLU A 187 6.16 -22.89 -16.49
N THR A 188 5.11 -23.70 -16.39
CA THR A 188 5.20 -25.17 -16.22
C THR A 188 5.30 -25.82 -17.60
#